data_77139d4e58395b5407442d469a3ec78b
#
_entry.id   77139d4e58395b5407442d469a3ec78b
#
_cell.length_a   1.000
_cell.length_b   1.000
_cell.length_c   1.000
_cell.angle_alpha   90.00
_cell.angle_beta   90.00
_cell.angle_gamma   90.00
#
_symmetry.space_group_name_H-M   'P 1'
#
loop_
_entity.id
_entity.type
_entity.pdbx_description
1 polymer ?
#
loop_
_entity_poly.entity_id
_entity_poly.type
_entity_poly.pdbx_seq_one_letter_code
_entity_poly.pdbx_strand_id
1 'polypeptide(L)'
;MDALLGAAALGDIGQHFPDTDPAYEGISSVKLLEHVASLLEKKGYGVGNIDAVIIAQKPKMAPHIPQMRANMAKAMGINESQLNIKATTEEKLGFTGREEGIASQAICLLNERKES
;
A
#
# COMPACT_ATOMS: atom_id res chain seq x y z
N MET A 1 -2.44 -0.88 1.32
CA MET A 1 -3.90 -0.69 1.16
C MET A 1 -4.65 -0.78 2.48
N ASP A 2 -4.38 -1.79 3.29
CA ASP A 2 -5.04 -1.94 4.59
C ASP A 2 -4.83 -0.75 5.53
N ALA A 3 -3.65 -0.14 5.51
CA ALA A 3 -3.38 1.04 6.33
C ALA A 3 -4.30 2.21 5.95
N LEU A 4 -4.54 2.41 4.66
CA LEU A 4 -5.42 3.46 4.16
C LEU A 4 -6.88 3.19 4.56
N LEU A 5 -7.35 1.98 4.33
CA LEU A 5 -8.71 1.58 4.69
C LEU A 5 -8.92 1.65 6.20
N GLY A 6 -7.94 1.17 6.97
CA GLY A 6 -8.01 1.21 8.43
C GLY A 6 -8.05 2.62 8.99
N ALA A 7 -7.23 3.54 8.43
CA ALA A 7 -7.22 4.93 8.86
C ALA A 7 -8.57 5.64 8.61
N ALA A 8 -9.30 5.21 7.58
CA ALA A 8 -10.63 5.73 7.26
C ALA A 8 -11.77 4.95 7.93
N ALA A 9 -11.43 3.95 8.76
CA ALA A 9 -12.40 3.06 9.39
C ALA A 9 -13.28 2.31 8.39
N LEU A 10 -12.70 1.90 7.26
CA LEU A 10 -13.40 1.19 6.18
C LEU A 10 -13.14 -0.32 6.19
N GLY A 11 -12.54 -0.86 7.25
CA GLY A 11 -12.24 -2.28 7.35
C GLY A 11 -10.90 -2.65 6.72
N ASP A 12 -10.89 -3.68 5.91
CA ASP A 12 -9.68 -4.18 5.28
C ASP A 12 -9.90 -4.51 3.80
N ILE A 13 -8.79 -4.81 3.11
CA ILE A 13 -8.82 -5.08 1.67
C ILE A 13 -9.66 -6.30 1.32
N GLY A 14 -9.64 -7.34 2.17
CA GLY A 14 -10.39 -8.58 1.93
C GLY A 14 -11.90 -8.37 1.97
N GLN A 15 -12.39 -7.42 2.75
CA GLN A 15 -13.81 -7.09 2.83
C GLN A 15 -14.30 -6.37 1.57
N HIS A 16 -13.47 -5.50 1.00
CA HIS A 16 -13.82 -4.73 -0.19
C HIS A 16 -13.59 -5.49 -1.49
N PHE A 17 -12.56 -6.32 -1.53
CA PHE A 17 -12.15 -7.05 -2.71
C PHE A 17 -11.90 -8.52 -2.37
N PRO A 18 -12.98 -9.27 -2.03
CA PRO A 18 -12.81 -10.68 -1.67
C PRO A 18 -12.26 -11.48 -2.85
N ASP A 19 -11.31 -12.36 -2.58
CA ASP A 19 -10.68 -13.22 -3.59
C ASP A 19 -11.65 -14.23 -4.19
N THR A 20 -12.79 -14.44 -3.53
CA THR A 20 -13.88 -15.29 -4.02
C THR A 20 -14.73 -14.62 -5.09
N ASP A 21 -14.62 -13.31 -5.29
CA ASP A 21 -15.38 -12.57 -6.29
C ASP A 21 -14.67 -12.65 -7.65
N PRO A 22 -15.30 -13.25 -8.68
CA PRO A 22 -14.68 -13.35 -10.00
C PRO A 22 -14.32 -12.01 -10.63
N ALA A 23 -14.97 -10.89 -10.22
CA ALA A 23 -14.68 -9.56 -10.73
C ALA A 23 -13.25 -9.12 -10.39
N TYR A 24 -12.64 -9.68 -9.32
CA TYR A 24 -11.30 -9.29 -8.87
C TYR A 24 -10.25 -10.35 -9.17
N GLU A 25 -10.63 -11.43 -9.83
CA GLU A 25 -9.68 -12.48 -10.20
C GLU A 25 -8.65 -11.93 -11.19
N GLY A 26 -7.37 -12.10 -10.85
CA GLY A 26 -6.28 -11.64 -11.70
C GLY A 26 -6.07 -10.12 -11.76
N ILE A 27 -6.82 -9.35 -10.96
CA ILE A 27 -6.64 -7.89 -10.93
C ILE A 27 -5.27 -7.53 -10.31
N SER A 28 -4.57 -6.56 -10.89
CA SER A 28 -3.29 -6.12 -10.35
C SER A 28 -3.47 -5.36 -9.03
N SER A 29 -2.46 -5.45 -8.15
CA SER A 29 -2.46 -4.71 -6.88
C SER A 29 -2.50 -3.20 -7.09
N VAL A 30 -1.91 -2.70 -8.18
CA VAL A 30 -1.95 -1.27 -8.52
C VAL A 30 -3.39 -0.83 -8.83
N LYS A 31 -4.15 -1.64 -9.56
CA LYS A 31 -5.56 -1.35 -9.81
C LYS A 31 -6.39 -1.40 -8.55
N LEU A 32 -6.12 -2.34 -7.64
CA LEU A 32 -6.77 -2.36 -6.34
C LEU A 32 -6.46 -1.09 -5.55
N LEU A 33 -5.23 -0.60 -5.61
CA LEU A 33 -4.84 0.64 -4.95
C LEU A 33 -5.59 1.85 -5.52
N GLU A 34 -5.81 1.89 -6.84
CA GLU A 34 -6.64 2.92 -7.46
C GLU A 34 -8.08 2.89 -6.91
N HIS A 35 -8.65 1.70 -6.76
CA HIS A 35 -9.98 1.53 -6.17
C HIS A 35 -10.03 1.99 -4.72
N VAL A 36 -9.01 1.66 -3.93
CA VAL A 36 -8.93 2.10 -2.53
C VAL A 36 -8.85 3.62 -2.45
N ALA A 37 -8.04 4.26 -3.29
CA ALA A 37 -7.94 5.71 -3.34
C ALA A 37 -9.29 6.36 -3.68
N SER A 38 -10.04 5.75 -4.59
CA SER A 38 -11.39 6.20 -4.95
C SER A 38 -12.36 6.08 -3.77
N LEU A 39 -12.29 5.00 -3.00
CA LEU A 39 -13.12 4.81 -1.80
C LEU A 39 -12.83 5.88 -0.75
N LEU A 40 -11.54 6.21 -0.53
CA LEU A 40 -11.15 7.27 0.38
C LEU A 40 -11.73 8.62 -0.04
N GLU A 41 -11.62 8.93 -1.32
CA GLU A 41 -12.16 10.17 -1.86
C GLU A 41 -13.67 10.28 -1.65
N LYS A 42 -14.40 9.21 -1.93
CA LYS A 42 -15.85 9.15 -1.69
C LYS A 42 -16.21 9.32 -0.22
N LYS A 43 -15.35 8.85 0.67
CA LYS A 43 -15.54 9.00 2.13
C LYS A 43 -15.16 10.40 2.62
N GLY A 44 -14.54 11.23 1.78
CA GLY A 44 -14.13 12.58 2.14
C GLY A 44 -12.70 12.68 2.67
N TYR A 45 -11.84 11.74 2.34
CA TYR A 45 -10.44 11.75 2.77
C TYR A 45 -9.48 11.88 1.60
N GLY A 46 -8.35 12.54 1.85
CA GLY A 46 -7.18 12.52 0.98
C GLY A 46 -6.00 11.91 1.73
N VAL A 47 -5.02 11.44 1.00
CA VAL A 47 -3.79 10.91 1.59
C VAL A 47 -2.89 12.08 1.98
N GLY A 48 -2.49 12.14 3.26
CA GLY A 48 -1.51 13.12 3.74
C GLY A 48 -0.10 12.61 3.43
N ASN A 49 0.27 11.50 4.04
CA ASN A 49 1.53 10.83 3.74
C ASN A 49 1.47 9.35 4.11
N ILE A 50 2.38 8.58 3.53
CA ILE A 50 2.52 7.15 3.78
C ILE A 50 3.99 6.83 4.02
N ASP A 51 4.27 6.03 5.03
CA ASP A 51 5.57 5.42 5.26
C ASP A 51 5.41 3.91 5.26
N ALA A 52 6.13 3.24 4.37
CA ALA A 52 6.05 1.79 4.20
C ALA A 52 7.43 1.16 4.30
N VAL A 53 7.47 -0.07 4.77
CA VAL A 53 8.70 -0.86 4.82
C VAL A 53 8.44 -2.23 4.19
N ILE A 54 9.40 -2.67 3.38
CA ILE A 54 9.41 -4.02 2.81
C ILE A 54 10.50 -4.82 3.52
N ILE A 55 10.12 -5.96 4.06
CA ILE A 55 11.01 -6.84 4.81
C ILE A 55 11.27 -8.08 3.95
N ALA A 56 12.47 -8.16 3.38
CA ALA A 56 12.82 -9.25 2.47
C ALA A 56 14.32 -9.50 2.53
N GLN A 57 14.71 -10.77 2.65
CA GLN A 57 16.12 -11.15 2.56
C GLN A 57 16.60 -11.09 1.10
N LYS A 58 15.81 -11.61 0.20
CA LYS A 58 16.00 -11.59 -1.25
C LYS A 58 14.65 -11.45 -1.95
N PRO A 59 14.58 -10.83 -3.13
CA PRO A 59 15.63 -10.07 -3.81
C PRO A 59 15.92 -8.75 -3.11
N LYS A 60 17.02 -8.08 -3.50
CA LYS A 60 17.25 -6.70 -3.04
C LYS A 60 16.18 -5.80 -3.61
N MET A 61 15.43 -5.14 -2.74
CA MET A 61 14.30 -4.31 -3.15
C MET A 61 14.70 -2.88 -3.50
N ALA A 62 15.80 -2.38 -2.94
CA ALA A 62 16.21 -0.98 -3.10
C ALA A 62 16.26 -0.49 -4.54
N PRO A 63 16.77 -1.26 -5.53
CA PRO A 63 16.78 -0.80 -6.92
C PRO A 63 15.39 -0.61 -7.53
N HIS A 64 14.37 -1.25 -6.97
CA HIS A 64 12.99 -1.21 -7.48
C HIS A 64 12.14 -0.13 -6.82
N ILE A 65 12.59 0.42 -5.69
CA ILE A 65 11.80 1.39 -4.91
C ILE A 65 11.42 2.64 -5.70
N PRO A 66 12.31 3.28 -6.48
CA PRO A 66 11.90 4.48 -7.22
C PRO A 66 10.73 4.24 -8.16
N GLN A 67 10.71 3.12 -8.87
CA GLN A 67 9.61 2.78 -9.78
C GLN A 67 8.34 2.43 -9.00
N MET A 68 8.48 1.73 -7.88
CA MET A 68 7.34 1.39 -7.02
C MET A 68 6.68 2.67 -6.49
N ARG A 69 7.48 3.63 -6.02
CA ARG A 69 6.95 4.93 -5.55
C ARG A 69 6.20 5.65 -6.65
N ALA A 70 6.79 5.72 -7.84
CA ALA A 70 6.16 6.39 -8.98
C ALA A 70 4.81 5.75 -9.33
N ASN A 71 4.77 4.42 -9.42
CA ASN A 71 3.56 3.68 -9.74
C ASN A 71 2.47 3.86 -8.68
N MET A 72 2.83 3.77 -7.42
CA MET A 72 1.88 3.88 -6.31
C MET A 72 1.36 5.32 -6.16
N ALA A 73 2.24 6.31 -6.26
CA ALA A 73 1.83 7.71 -6.18
C ALA A 73 0.86 8.06 -7.31
N LYS A 74 1.13 7.58 -8.52
CA LYS A 74 0.24 7.77 -9.66
C LYS A 74 -1.12 7.12 -9.41
N ALA A 75 -1.13 5.89 -8.92
CA ALA A 75 -2.37 5.16 -8.63
C ALA A 75 -3.24 5.87 -7.60
N MET A 76 -2.62 6.50 -6.60
CA MET A 76 -3.33 7.24 -5.55
C MET A 76 -3.60 8.71 -5.89
N GLY A 77 -3.03 9.22 -6.99
CA GLY A 77 -3.18 10.62 -7.35
C GLY A 77 -2.47 11.57 -6.40
N ILE A 78 -1.34 11.16 -5.83
CA ILE A 78 -0.56 11.96 -4.89
C ILE A 78 0.85 12.21 -5.43
N ASN A 79 1.58 13.13 -4.81
CA ASN A 79 2.98 13.37 -5.12
C ASN A 79 3.87 12.28 -4.52
N GLU A 80 4.96 11.96 -5.18
CA GLU A 80 5.93 10.98 -4.64
C GLU A 80 6.50 11.43 -3.29
N SER A 81 6.57 12.73 -3.04
CA SER A 81 7.02 13.27 -1.75
C SER A 81 6.11 12.90 -0.58
N GLN A 82 4.89 12.44 -0.84
CA GLN A 82 3.94 12.00 0.18
C GLN A 82 4.06 10.50 0.49
N LEU A 83 4.95 9.80 -0.20
CA LEU A 83 5.12 8.37 -0.07
C LEU A 83 6.58 8.03 0.12
N ASN A 84 6.90 7.37 1.23
CA ASN A 84 8.23 6.82 1.48
C ASN A 84 8.16 5.31 1.52
N ILE A 85 9.11 4.64 0.87
CA ILE A 85 9.25 3.18 0.88
C ILE A 85 10.66 2.85 1.29
N LYS A 86 10.81 2.02 2.32
CA LYS A 86 12.08 1.53 2.83
C LYS A 86 12.16 0.03 2.60
N ALA A 87 13.36 -0.48 2.47
CA ALA A 87 13.63 -1.91 2.43
C ALA A 87 14.58 -2.28 3.56
N THR A 88 14.33 -3.40 4.19
CA THR A 88 15.17 -3.92 5.26
C THR A 88 15.22 -5.45 5.21
N THR A 89 16.14 -6.04 5.97
CA THR A 89 16.19 -7.48 6.19
C THR A 89 16.01 -7.77 7.67
N GLU A 90 15.69 -9.03 8.00
CA GLU A 90 15.71 -9.54 9.38
C GLU A 90 17.03 -10.23 9.69
N GLU A 91 18.08 -9.92 8.93
CA GLU A 91 19.43 -10.45 9.13
C GLU A 91 19.47 -11.99 9.24
N LYS A 92 18.80 -12.65 8.29
CA LYS A 92 18.68 -14.12 8.18
C LYS A 92 17.86 -14.78 9.29
N LEU A 93 17.12 -13.98 10.07
CA LEU A 93 16.23 -14.48 11.12
C LEU A 93 14.79 -14.57 10.65
N GLY A 94 14.06 -15.56 11.19
CA GLY A 94 12.64 -15.73 10.92
C GLY A 94 12.34 -16.18 9.47
N PHE A 95 11.05 -16.19 9.10
CA PHE A 95 10.64 -16.66 7.78
C PHE A 95 11.15 -15.75 6.65
N THR A 96 11.21 -14.42 6.88
CA THR A 96 11.75 -13.51 5.89
C THR A 96 13.26 -13.69 5.74
N GLY A 97 13.97 -13.88 6.83
CA GLY A 97 15.42 -14.11 6.83
C GLY A 97 15.81 -15.44 6.21
N ARG A 98 14.93 -16.43 6.25
CA ARG A 98 15.13 -17.72 5.60
C ARG A 98 14.66 -17.74 4.14
N GLU A 99 14.26 -16.60 3.60
CA GLU A 99 13.75 -16.45 2.22
C GLU A 99 12.46 -17.24 1.96
N GLU A 100 11.71 -17.54 3.01
CA GLU A 100 10.44 -18.27 2.91
C GLU A 100 9.28 -17.33 2.55
N GLY A 101 9.47 -16.03 2.69
CA GLY A 101 8.46 -15.04 2.36
C GLY A 101 8.97 -13.62 2.49
N ILE A 102 8.11 -12.69 2.11
CA ILE A 102 8.32 -11.25 2.18
C ILE A 102 7.20 -10.66 3.01
N ALA A 103 7.54 -9.75 3.92
CA ALA A 103 6.55 -9.02 4.70
C ALA A 103 6.61 -7.54 4.35
N SER A 104 5.49 -6.84 4.55
CA SER A 104 5.46 -5.39 4.43
C SER A 104 4.55 -4.80 5.49
N GLN A 105 4.87 -3.58 5.92
CA GLN A 105 4.08 -2.81 6.86
C GLN A 105 4.00 -1.38 6.36
N ALA A 106 2.90 -0.72 6.66
CA ALA A 106 2.71 0.67 6.29
C ALA A 106 1.92 1.40 7.37
N ILE A 107 2.22 2.69 7.50
CA ILE A 107 1.44 3.61 8.31
C ILE A 107 1.13 4.83 7.45
N CYS A 108 -0.03 5.42 7.64
CA CYS A 108 -0.44 6.57 6.86
C CYS A 108 -1.19 7.59 7.70
N LEU A 109 -1.19 8.83 7.23
CA LEU A 109 -2.05 9.90 7.71
C LEU A 109 -2.99 10.29 6.58
N LEU A 110 -4.27 10.38 6.92
CA LEU A 110 -5.28 10.89 6.01
C LEU A 110 -5.68 12.30 6.42
N ASN A 111 -6.03 13.11 5.45
CA ASN A 111 -6.58 14.44 5.66
C ASN A 111 -8.07 14.42 5.32
N GLU A 112 -8.90 15.05 6.15
CA GLU A 112 -10.27 15.30 5.76
C GLU A 112 -10.29 16.32 4.63
N ARG A 113 -11.05 16.04 3.59
CA ARG A 113 -11.30 16.99 2.53
C ARG A 113 -12.55 17.77 2.87
N LYS A 114 -12.39 19.08 2.99
CA LYS A 114 -13.55 19.96 3.14
C LYS A 114 -14.21 20.14 1.78
N GLU A 115 -15.51 19.95 1.73
CA GLU A 115 -16.27 20.34 0.54
C GLU A 115 -16.17 21.88 0.38
N SER A 116 -15.78 22.28 -0.81
CA SER A 116 -15.73 23.68 -1.16
C SER A 116 -17.11 24.20 -1.55
#